data_3169c16b0b38092e475a3abdce773a0f
#
_entry.id   3169c16b0b38092e475a3abdce773a0f
#
_cell.length_a   1.000
_cell.length_b   1.000
_cell.length_c   1.000
_cell.angle_alpha   90.00
_cell.angle_beta   90.00
_cell.angle_gamma   90.00
#
_symmetry.space_group_name_H-M   'P 1'
#
loop_
_entity.id
_entity.type
_entity.pdbx_description
1 polymer ?
#
loop_
_entity_poly.entity_id
_entity_poly.type
_entity_poly.pdbx_seq_one_letter_code
_entity_poly.pdbx_strand_id
1 'polypeptide(L)'
;MATAPATTPRLKTRYNDELRSTLQQELGLGNVMEVPRLSKIVLNCGVGKATQQASLLDGAVADLTVITGQKPQVTRAKKSIAGFKLREGNAIGAKVTLRGARMLEFYDRLVSIAIPRIRDFRGMNPDSFDGRGNYTFGVTEQLIFPEIDYDKIDTVRGMDVTIVTTAATDDQGRALLRALGFPFRRETQQG
;
A
#
# COMPACT_ATOMS: atom_id res chain seq x y z
N MET A 1 -30.40 5.32 9.68
CA MET A 1 -29.02 5.45 10.16
C MET A 1 -28.41 6.69 9.51
N ALA A 2 -28.16 7.74 10.27
CA ALA A 2 -27.58 8.97 9.76
C ALA A 2 -26.13 8.70 9.34
N THR A 3 -25.83 8.85 8.05
CA THR A 3 -24.48 8.80 7.52
C THR A 3 -23.73 10.02 8.07
N ALA A 4 -22.74 9.80 8.93
CA ALA A 4 -21.86 10.88 9.39
C ALA A 4 -21.34 11.66 8.17
N PRO A 5 -21.24 12.99 8.22
CA PRO A 5 -20.74 13.78 7.10
C PRO A 5 -19.34 13.26 6.74
N ALA A 6 -19.15 12.92 5.47
CA ALA A 6 -17.89 12.41 4.96
C ALA A 6 -16.82 13.51 5.11
N THR A 7 -16.08 13.45 6.21
CA THR A 7 -14.97 14.38 6.47
C THR A 7 -13.96 14.22 5.35
N THR A 8 -13.65 15.28 4.63
CA THR A 8 -12.67 15.26 3.54
C THR A 8 -11.31 14.87 4.14
N PRO A 9 -10.63 13.83 3.61
CA PRO A 9 -9.33 13.41 4.12
C PRO A 9 -8.33 14.56 4.10
N ARG A 10 -7.61 14.77 5.19
CA ARG A 10 -6.58 15.80 5.36
C ARG A 10 -5.60 15.87 4.19
N LEU A 11 -5.18 14.71 3.69
CA LEU A 11 -4.24 14.60 2.60
C LEU A 11 -4.83 15.10 1.26
N LYS A 12 -6.14 14.97 1.05
CA LYS A 12 -6.80 15.49 -0.15
C LYS A 12 -6.79 17.02 -0.18
N THR A 13 -7.08 17.64 0.94
CA THR A 13 -7.03 19.11 1.07
C THR A 13 -5.62 19.60 0.82
N ARG A 14 -4.63 19.04 1.51
CA ARG A 14 -3.22 19.38 1.33
C ARG A 14 -2.73 19.20 -0.12
N TYR A 15 -3.14 18.12 -0.77
CA TYR A 15 -2.79 17.87 -2.17
C TYR A 15 -3.34 18.94 -3.09
N ASN A 16 -4.61 19.32 -2.93
CA ASN A 16 -5.26 20.30 -3.80
C ASN A 16 -4.75 21.73 -3.59
N ASP A 17 -4.50 22.12 -2.33
CA ASP A 17 -4.20 23.50 -1.95
C ASP A 17 -2.71 23.83 -2.13
N GLU A 18 -1.82 22.90 -1.85
CA GLU A 18 -0.38 23.14 -1.79
C GLU A 18 0.40 22.29 -2.82
N LEU A 19 0.27 20.97 -2.75
CA LEU A 19 1.18 20.05 -3.44
C LEU A 19 1.01 20.07 -4.96
N ARG A 20 -0.20 20.30 -5.44
CA ARG A 20 -0.50 20.28 -6.88
C ARG A 20 0.24 21.39 -7.63
N SER A 21 0.26 22.60 -7.10
CA SER A 21 0.97 23.74 -7.69
C SER A 21 2.49 23.56 -7.61
N THR A 22 2.98 23.09 -6.47
CA THR A 22 4.42 22.83 -6.26
C THR A 22 4.92 21.74 -7.21
N LEU A 23 4.20 20.62 -7.35
CA LEU A 23 4.55 19.55 -8.26
C LEU A 23 4.49 19.98 -9.73
N GLN A 24 3.52 20.83 -10.11
CA GLN A 24 3.44 21.37 -11.46
C GLN A 24 4.71 22.17 -11.82
N GLN A 25 5.17 23.00 -10.90
CA GLN A 25 6.40 23.81 -11.08
C GLN A 25 7.65 22.92 -11.08
N GLU A 26 7.77 22.01 -10.13
CA GLU A 26 8.93 21.10 -10.00
C GLU A 26 9.12 20.22 -11.23
N LEU A 27 8.02 19.71 -11.79
CA LEU A 27 8.03 18.83 -12.94
C LEU A 27 7.95 19.56 -14.29
N GLY A 28 7.82 20.90 -14.30
CA GLY A 28 7.73 21.70 -15.52
C GLY A 28 6.51 21.38 -16.39
N LEU A 29 5.37 20.99 -15.78
CA LEU A 29 4.18 20.55 -16.50
C LEU A 29 3.35 21.75 -16.97
N GLY A 30 3.01 21.76 -18.26
CA GLY A 30 2.19 22.81 -18.86
C GLY A 30 0.73 22.82 -18.43
N ASN A 31 0.20 21.63 -18.10
CA ASN A 31 -1.20 21.46 -17.74
C ASN A 31 -1.34 20.93 -16.31
N VAL A 32 -2.17 21.60 -15.51
CA VAL A 32 -2.50 21.18 -14.14
C VAL A 32 -3.10 19.76 -14.08
N MET A 33 -3.76 19.31 -15.15
CA MET A 33 -4.34 17.96 -15.20
C MET A 33 -3.32 16.84 -15.44
N GLU A 34 -2.10 17.18 -15.85
CA GLU A 34 -0.98 16.24 -16.00
C GLU A 34 -0.27 15.95 -14.68
N VAL A 35 -0.52 16.78 -13.67
CA VAL A 35 0.11 16.60 -12.34
C VAL A 35 -0.22 15.22 -11.79
N PRO A 36 0.79 14.41 -11.43
CA PRO A 36 0.58 13.06 -10.95
C PRO A 36 -0.19 13.04 -9.63
N ARG A 37 -1.06 12.05 -9.48
CA ARG A 37 -1.88 11.82 -8.28
C ARG A 37 -1.94 10.34 -7.92
N LEU A 38 -2.32 10.03 -6.69
CA LEU A 38 -2.61 8.66 -6.28
C LEU A 38 -3.89 8.17 -6.98
N SER A 39 -3.82 6.99 -7.59
CA SER A 39 -4.94 6.35 -8.29
C SER A 39 -5.61 5.28 -7.45
N LYS A 40 -4.82 4.38 -6.90
CA LYS A 40 -5.25 3.29 -6.00
C LYS A 40 -4.07 2.79 -5.16
N ILE A 41 -4.39 2.12 -4.05
CA ILE A 41 -3.42 1.34 -3.29
C ILE A 41 -3.92 -0.10 -3.26
N VAL A 42 -3.02 -1.03 -3.55
CA VAL A 42 -3.31 -2.46 -3.53
C VAL A 42 -2.48 -3.09 -2.43
N LEU A 43 -3.16 -3.76 -1.49
CA LEU A 43 -2.51 -4.61 -0.51
C LEU A 43 -2.70 -6.06 -0.93
N ASN A 44 -1.63 -6.83 -0.90
CA ASN A 44 -1.66 -8.26 -1.21
C ASN A 44 -0.97 -9.03 -0.08
N CYS A 45 -1.65 -10.04 0.43
CA CYS A 45 -1.10 -10.97 1.41
C CYS A 45 -1.09 -12.37 0.80
N GLY A 46 0.11 -12.90 0.51
CA GLY A 46 0.30 -14.26 0.02
C GLY A 46 0.35 -15.26 1.18
N VAL A 47 -0.59 -16.22 1.21
CA VAL A 47 -0.67 -17.24 2.25
C VAL A 47 -0.49 -18.63 1.60
N GLY A 48 0.75 -18.95 1.19
CA GLY A 48 1.04 -20.24 0.55
C GLY A 48 0.74 -21.44 1.43
N LYS A 49 0.92 -21.32 2.76
CA LYS A 49 0.58 -22.35 3.74
C LYS A 49 -0.92 -22.62 3.85
N ALA A 50 -1.79 -21.76 3.30
CA ALA A 50 -3.24 -21.98 3.28
C ALA A 50 -3.65 -23.23 2.48
N THR A 51 -2.80 -23.75 1.60
CA THR A 51 -3.02 -25.03 0.91
C THR A 51 -3.08 -26.23 1.87
N GLN A 52 -2.40 -26.12 3.00
CA GLN A 52 -2.37 -27.16 4.05
C GLN A 52 -3.33 -26.83 5.20
N GLN A 53 -3.48 -25.54 5.53
CA GLN A 53 -4.29 -25.08 6.65
C GLN A 53 -5.11 -23.84 6.23
N ALA A 54 -6.38 -24.06 5.89
CA ALA A 54 -7.27 -23.02 5.38
C ALA A 54 -7.52 -21.88 6.39
N SER A 55 -7.51 -22.16 7.69
CA SER A 55 -7.70 -21.17 8.76
C SER A 55 -6.69 -20.01 8.72
N LEU A 56 -5.47 -20.26 8.20
CA LEU A 56 -4.46 -19.20 8.03
C LEU A 56 -4.91 -18.12 7.04
N LEU A 57 -5.72 -18.48 6.06
CA LEU A 57 -6.27 -17.53 5.11
C LEU A 57 -7.38 -16.68 5.74
N ASP A 58 -8.21 -17.28 6.59
CA ASP A 58 -9.26 -16.56 7.29
C ASP A 58 -8.66 -15.51 8.22
N GLY A 59 -7.56 -15.83 8.91
CA GLY A 59 -6.78 -14.88 9.68
C GLY A 59 -6.24 -13.72 8.82
N ALA A 60 -5.67 -14.00 7.64
CA ALA A 60 -5.19 -12.96 6.74
C ALA A 60 -6.32 -12.05 6.21
N VAL A 61 -7.50 -12.62 5.95
CA VAL A 61 -8.70 -11.86 5.56
C VAL A 61 -9.17 -10.96 6.70
N ALA A 62 -9.16 -11.45 7.94
CA ALA A 62 -9.50 -10.67 9.11
C ALA A 62 -8.53 -9.50 9.31
N ASP A 63 -7.21 -9.76 9.30
CA ASP A 63 -6.16 -8.76 9.44
C ASP A 63 -6.31 -7.64 8.40
N LEU A 64 -6.41 -8.01 7.11
CA LEU A 64 -6.59 -7.03 6.03
C LEU A 64 -7.90 -6.25 6.16
N THR A 65 -8.97 -6.87 6.67
CA THR A 65 -10.24 -6.18 6.91
C THR A 65 -10.11 -5.12 7.98
N VAL A 66 -9.41 -5.41 9.07
CA VAL A 66 -9.16 -4.47 10.17
C VAL A 66 -8.27 -3.32 9.70
N ILE A 67 -7.17 -3.61 9.01
CA ILE A 67 -6.21 -2.61 8.51
C ILE A 67 -6.86 -1.64 7.52
N THR A 68 -7.68 -2.17 6.60
CA THR A 68 -8.18 -1.39 5.45
C THR A 68 -9.61 -0.88 5.61
N GLY A 69 -10.37 -1.43 6.57
CA GLY A 69 -11.80 -1.17 6.72
C GLY A 69 -12.65 -1.69 5.54
N GLN A 70 -12.08 -2.58 4.70
CA GLN A 70 -12.75 -3.14 3.53
C GLN A 70 -12.51 -4.65 3.46
N LYS A 71 -13.55 -5.44 3.16
CA LYS A 71 -13.42 -6.88 3.02
C LYS A 71 -12.51 -7.25 1.84
N PRO A 72 -11.45 -8.05 2.07
CA PRO A 72 -10.52 -8.49 1.03
C PRO A 72 -11.18 -9.46 0.04
N GLN A 73 -10.64 -9.49 -1.17
CA GLN A 73 -10.93 -10.52 -2.14
C GLN A 73 -9.95 -11.67 -1.96
N VAL A 74 -10.45 -12.88 -1.77
CA VAL A 74 -9.63 -14.09 -1.75
C VAL A 74 -9.09 -14.36 -3.16
N THR A 75 -7.78 -14.56 -3.27
CA THR A 75 -7.10 -14.88 -4.52
C THR A 75 -6.90 -16.38 -4.65
N ARG A 76 -7.21 -16.91 -5.84
CA ARG A 76 -7.15 -18.34 -6.14
C ARG A 76 -6.05 -18.65 -7.15
N ALA A 77 -5.47 -19.82 -7.03
CA ALA A 77 -4.46 -20.30 -7.98
C ALA A 77 -5.05 -20.47 -9.37
N LYS A 78 -4.36 -19.99 -10.39
CA LYS A 78 -4.75 -20.07 -11.80
C LYS A 78 -4.22 -21.34 -12.48
N LYS A 79 -3.21 -21.98 -11.91
CA LYS A 79 -2.56 -23.19 -12.47
C LYS A 79 -2.22 -24.16 -11.33
N SER A 80 -2.22 -25.44 -11.62
CA SER A 80 -1.74 -26.48 -10.72
C SER A 80 -0.23 -26.59 -10.80
N ILE A 81 0.46 -26.65 -9.65
CA ILE A 81 1.93 -26.80 -9.56
C ILE A 81 2.21 -27.92 -8.55
N ALA A 82 2.69 -29.07 -9.03
CA ALA A 82 2.91 -30.25 -8.20
C ALA A 82 3.97 -30.01 -7.11
N GLY A 83 5.07 -29.29 -7.40
CA GLY A 83 6.13 -28.99 -6.46
C GLY A 83 5.67 -28.19 -5.22
N PHE A 84 4.59 -27.42 -5.34
CA PHE A 84 4.00 -26.67 -4.23
C PHE A 84 2.73 -27.32 -3.68
N LYS A 85 2.38 -28.55 -4.10
CA LYS A 85 1.14 -29.25 -3.75
C LYS A 85 -0.10 -28.38 -3.99
N LEU A 86 -0.06 -27.56 -5.05
CA LEU A 86 -1.07 -26.57 -5.40
C LEU A 86 -1.92 -27.07 -6.55
N ARG A 87 -3.24 -27.00 -6.37
CA ARG A 87 -4.23 -27.27 -7.43
C ARG A 87 -4.88 -25.96 -7.88
N GLU A 88 -5.28 -25.91 -9.13
CA GLU A 88 -6.08 -24.82 -9.66
C GLU A 88 -7.35 -24.62 -8.81
N GLY A 89 -7.71 -23.35 -8.57
CA GLY A 89 -8.84 -22.98 -7.72
C GLY A 89 -8.55 -22.93 -6.22
N ASN A 90 -7.43 -23.46 -5.73
CA ASN A 90 -7.05 -23.34 -4.33
C ASN A 90 -6.89 -21.88 -3.92
N ALA A 91 -7.45 -21.52 -2.76
CA ALA A 91 -7.29 -20.20 -2.18
C ALA A 91 -5.89 -20.07 -1.57
N ILE A 92 -5.12 -19.08 -2.03
CA ILE A 92 -3.69 -18.93 -1.70
C ILE A 92 -3.31 -17.54 -1.19
N GLY A 93 -4.25 -16.63 -1.09
CA GLY A 93 -3.98 -15.28 -0.61
C GLY A 93 -5.22 -14.41 -0.58
N ALA A 94 -5.03 -13.19 -0.14
CA ALA A 94 -6.06 -12.17 -0.08
C ALA A 94 -5.52 -10.83 -0.58
N LYS A 95 -6.33 -10.07 -1.29
CA LYS A 95 -5.96 -8.72 -1.77
C LYS A 95 -7.08 -7.73 -1.53
N VAL A 96 -6.69 -6.48 -1.31
CA VAL A 96 -7.59 -5.33 -1.21
C VAL A 96 -7.12 -4.25 -2.16
N THR A 97 -8.08 -3.58 -2.80
CA THR A 97 -7.81 -2.39 -3.61
C THR A 97 -8.55 -1.21 -3.00
N LEU A 98 -7.81 -0.23 -2.53
CA LEU A 98 -8.32 1.00 -1.93
C LEU A 98 -8.33 2.13 -2.96
N ARG A 99 -9.39 2.94 -2.95
CA ARG A 99 -9.57 4.11 -3.81
C ARG A 99 -10.24 5.26 -3.05
N GLY A 100 -10.13 6.47 -3.58
CA GLY A 100 -10.82 7.65 -3.05
C GLY A 100 -10.42 7.99 -1.61
N ALA A 101 -11.40 8.32 -0.77
CA ALA A 101 -11.17 8.74 0.61
C ALA A 101 -10.43 7.67 1.44
N ARG A 102 -10.87 6.41 1.37
CA ARG A 102 -10.24 5.29 2.09
C ARG A 102 -8.77 5.09 1.72
N MET A 103 -8.43 5.28 0.45
CA MET A 103 -7.03 5.22 -0.02
C MET A 103 -6.17 6.29 0.64
N LEU A 104 -6.67 7.53 0.68
CA LEU A 104 -5.93 8.65 1.25
C LEU A 104 -5.78 8.55 2.76
N GLU A 105 -6.81 8.09 3.46
CA GLU A 105 -6.75 7.82 4.90
C GLU A 105 -5.79 6.68 5.23
N PHE A 106 -5.82 5.61 4.45
CA PHE A 106 -4.87 4.51 4.60
C PHE A 106 -3.43 4.98 4.34
N TYR A 107 -3.20 5.77 3.27
CA TYR A 107 -1.87 6.31 2.97
C TYR A 107 -1.35 7.20 4.11
N ASP A 108 -2.18 8.06 4.65
CA ASP A 108 -1.80 8.95 5.76
C ASP A 108 -1.40 8.15 7.00
N ARG A 109 -2.16 7.13 7.38
CA ARG A 109 -1.80 6.21 8.48
C ARG A 109 -0.54 5.40 8.19
N LEU A 110 -0.40 4.93 6.97
CA LEU A 110 0.76 4.16 6.52
C LEU A 110 2.05 4.96 6.70
N VAL A 111 2.08 6.21 6.21
CA VAL A 111 3.28 7.06 6.26
C VAL A 111 3.52 7.63 7.65
N SER A 112 2.46 8.08 8.35
CA SER A 112 2.61 8.78 9.63
C SER A 112 2.77 7.84 10.82
N ILE A 113 2.24 6.62 10.77
CA ILE A 113 2.17 5.73 11.92
C ILE A 113 2.84 4.39 11.63
N ALA A 114 2.46 3.69 10.57
CA ALA A 114 2.89 2.32 10.33
C ALA A 114 4.37 2.22 9.95
N ILE A 115 4.82 2.98 8.96
CA ILE A 115 6.21 2.92 8.48
C ILE A 115 7.22 3.28 9.59
N PRO A 116 7.03 4.32 10.43
CA PRO A 116 7.95 4.61 11.53
C PRO A 116 8.06 3.51 12.59
N ARG A 117 7.08 2.61 12.67
CA ARG A 117 7.06 1.46 13.60
C ARG A 117 7.80 0.24 13.08
N ILE A 118 8.28 0.27 11.82
CA ILE A 118 9.12 -0.81 11.28
C ILE A 118 10.41 -0.87 12.07
N ARG A 119 10.77 -2.07 12.53
CA ARG A 119 12.03 -2.29 13.26
C ARG A 119 13.22 -1.93 12.37
N ASP A 120 14.20 -1.22 12.93
CA ASP A 120 15.43 -0.79 12.24
C ASP A 120 15.17 -0.03 10.91
N PHE A 121 14.11 0.78 10.89
CA PHE A 121 13.75 1.54 9.70
C PHE A 121 14.83 2.57 9.33
N ARG A 122 15.39 2.46 8.12
CA ARG A 122 16.42 3.36 7.55
C ARG A 122 15.95 4.10 6.31
N GLY A 123 14.65 4.10 6.05
CA GLY A 123 14.06 4.63 4.82
C GLY A 123 13.74 3.54 3.80
N MET A 124 12.79 3.86 2.92
CA MET A 124 12.32 2.97 1.85
C MET A 124 13.26 3.04 0.65
N ASN A 125 13.40 1.93 -0.07
CA ASN A 125 14.25 1.87 -1.27
C ASN A 125 13.69 2.79 -2.37
N PRO A 126 14.46 3.76 -2.89
CA PRO A 126 14.00 4.64 -3.96
C PRO A 126 13.84 3.96 -5.32
N ASP A 127 14.42 2.75 -5.53
CA ASP A 127 14.46 2.06 -6.82
C ASP A 127 13.34 1.01 -7.00
N SER A 128 12.36 0.95 -6.08
CA SER A 128 11.26 -0.03 -6.14
C SER A 128 10.08 0.45 -7.00
N PHE A 129 10.35 1.20 -8.07
CA PHE A 129 9.39 1.60 -9.09
C PHE A 129 9.33 0.59 -10.24
N ASP A 130 8.23 0.59 -10.98
CA ASP A 130 7.96 -0.36 -12.07
C ASP A 130 8.26 0.18 -13.49
N GLY A 131 8.87 1.37 -13.62
CA GLY A 131 9.10 2.06 -14.90
C GLY A 131 7.91 2.92 -15.36
N ARG A 132 6.80 2.91 -14.61
CA ARG A 132 5.58 3.66 -14.92
C ARG A 132 5.06 4.48 -13.72
N GLY A 133 5.94 4.81 -12.81
CA GLY A 133 5.62 5.63 -11.65
C GLY A 133 4.80 4.94 -10.56
N ASN A 134 4.64 3.61 -10.59
CA ASN A 134 4.03 2.86 -9.50
C ASN A 134 5.12 2.34 -8.56
N TYR A 135 4.84 2.36 -7.27
CA TYR A 135 5.80 1.98 -6.24
C TYR A 135 5.30 0.79 -5.44
N THR A 136 6.15 -0.23 -5.25
CA THR A 136 5.80 -1.43 -4.50
C THR A 136 6.84 -1.72 -3.42
N PHE A 137 6.39 -2.06 -2.22
CA PHE A 137 7.26 -2.49 -1.13
C PHE A 137 6.60 -3.58 -0.29
N GLY A 138 7.43 -4.42 0.31
CA GLY A 138 7.01 -5.46 1.24
C GLY A 138 7.04 -4.97 2.68
N VAL A 139 6.02 -5.34 3.43
CA VAL A 139 5.94 -5.23 4.88
C VAL A 139 6.11 -6.63 5.45
N THR A 140 7.07 -6.85 6.31
CA THR A 140 7.37 -8.18 6.87
C THR A 140 6.39 -8.60 7.94
N GLU A 141 5.84 -7.63 8.69
CA GLU A 141 4.99 -7.90 9.85
C GLU A 141 3.74 -7.00 9.82
N GLN A 142 2.54 -7.59 9.94
CA GLN A 142 1.29 -6.82 10.06
C GLN A 142 1.20 -6.01 11.35
N LEU A 143 2.04 -6.31 12.34
CA LEU A 143 2.09 -5.65 13.66
C LEU A 143 2.47 -4.16 13.61
N ILE A 144 3.02 -3.68 12.50
CA ILE A 144 3.29 -2.24 12.34
C ILE A 144 2.01 -1.41 12.32
N PHE A 145 0.87 -2.02 11.96
CA PHE A 145 -0.43 -1.34 11.96
C PHE A 145 -1.02 -1.34 13.36
N PRO A 146 -1.35 -0.15 13.93
CA PRO A 146 -1.87 -0.02 15.28
C PRO A 146 -3.25 -0.66 15.49
N GLU A 147 -3.98 -0.92 14.40
CA GLU A 147 -5.28 -1.54 14.42
C GLU A 147 -5.23 -3.04 14.74
N ILE A 148 -4.06 -3.65 14.61
CA ILE A 148 -3.85 -5.07 14.86
C ILE A 148 -3.50 -5.28 16.34
N ASP A 149 -4.30 -6.09 17.00
CA ASP A 149 -4.12 -6.50 18.39
C ASP A 149 -3.18 -7.71 18.45
N TYR A 150 -2.06 -7.56 19.17
CA TYR A 150 -1.04 -8.61 19.30
C TYR A 150 -1.61 -9.93 19.85
N ASP A 151 -2.55 -9.84 20.79
CA ASP A 151 -3.11 -11.02 21.47
C ASP A 151 -4.08 -11.83 20.57
N LYS A 152 -4.53 -11.25 19.47
CA LYS A 152 -5.49 -11.89 18.55
C LYS A 152 -4.84 -12.49 17.29
N ILE A 153 -3.51 -12.34 17.17
CA ILE A 153 -2.80 -12.83 15.99
C ILE A 153 -2.47 -14.31 16.17
N ASP A 154 -2.86 -15.11 15.19
CA ASP A 154 -2.48 -16.51 15.11
C ASP A 154 -1.08 -16.72 14.51
N THR A 155 -0.67 -15.86 13.56
CA THR A 155 0.62 -15.95 12.87
C THR A 155 1.07 -14.59 12.35
N VAL A 156 2.36 -14.29 12.44
CA VAL A 156 2.96 -13.11 11.79
C VAL A 156 2.94 -13.31 10.28
N ARG A 157 2.42 -12.31 9.57
CA ARG A 157 2.28 -12.32 8.09
C ARG A 157 2.85 -11.08 7.49
N GLY A 158 3.59 -11.27 6.40
CA GLY A 158 3.98 -10.17 5.53
C GLY A 158 2.90 -9.82 4.52
N MET A 159 2.99 -8.64 3.97
CA MET A 159 2.13 -8.18 2.89
C MET A 159 2.88 -7.24 1.95
N ASP A 160 2.47 -7.23 0.69
CA ASP A 160 2.95 -6.28 -0.31
C ASP A 160 1.98 -5.12 -0.42
N VAL A 161 2.53 -3.90 -0.42
CA VAL A 161 1.79 -2.67 -0.62
C VAL A 161 2.24 -2.05 -1.94
N THR A 162 1.32 -1.95 -2.89
CA THR A 162 1.55 -1.32 -4.19
C THR A 162 0.78 0.00 -4.26
N ILE A 163 1.50 1.10 -4.41
CA ILE A 163 0.96 2.43 -4.60
C ILE A 163 0.94 2.72 -6.10
N VAL A 164 -0.25 2.80 -6.68
CA VAL A 164 -0.44 3.08 -8.10
C VAL A 164 -0.75 4.55 -8.27
N THR A 165 0.04 5.21 -9.12
CA THR A 165 -0.09 6.63 -9.42
C THR A 165 -0.58 6.86 -10.85
N THR A 166 -0.79 8.11 -11.23
CA THR A 166 -1.05 8.52 -12.63
C THR A 166 0.21 9.08 -13.29
N ALA A 167 1.36 8.97 -12.64
CA ALA A 167 2.63 9.40 -13.22
C ALA A 167 2.97 8.61 -14.47
N ALA A 168 3.58 9.27 -15.45
CA ALA A 168 4.04 8.63 -16.68
C ALA A 168 5.43 7.99 -16.52
N THR A 169 6.26 8.55 -15.63
CA THR A 169 7.64 8.11 -15.36
C THR A 169 7.87 7.91 -13.86
N ASP A 170 8.92 7.15 -13.52
CA ASP A 170 9.29 6.90 -12.13
C ASP A 170 9.74 8.18 -11.41
N ASP A 171 10.36 9.12 -12.12
CA ASP A 171 10.77 10.40 -11.52
C ASP A 171 9.56 11.24 -11.10
N GLN A 172 8.51 11.28 -11.92
CA GLN A 172 7.25 11.92 -11.55
C GLN A 172 6.58 11.22 -10.36
N GLY A 173 6.61 9.87 -10.34
CA GLY A 173 6.10 9.07 -9.23
C GLY A 173 6.88 9.34 -7.95
N ARG A 174 8.21 9.42 -8.03
CA ARG A 174 9.11 9.71 -6.91
C ARG A 174 8.87 11.11 -6.36
N ALA A 175 8.75 12.12 -7.22
CA ALA A 175 8.43 13.49 -6.82
C ALA A 175 7.07 13.56 -6.10
N LEU A 176 6.04 12.91 -6.64
CA LEU A 176 4.72 12.82 -6.00
C LEU A 176 4.81 12.21 -4.60
N LEU A 177 5.43 11.02 -4.46
CA LEU A 177 5.51 10.34 -3.18
C LEU A 177 6.35 11.11 -2.16
N ARG A 178 7.43 11.78 -2.60
CA ARG A 178 8.23 12.66 -1.76
C ARG A 178 7.41 13.85 -1.25
N ALA A 179 6.65 14.50 -2.12
CA ALA A 179 5.76 15.60 -1.75
C ALA A 179 4.67 15.18 -0.76
N LEU A 180 4.17 13.94 -0.89
CA LEU A 180 3.21 13.33 0.03
C LEU A 180 3.85 12.84 1.35
N GLY A 181 5.17 13.05 1.55
CA GLY A 181 5.87 12.71 2.78
C GLY A 181 6.33 11.26 2.89
N PHE A 182 6.41 10.52 1.78
CA PHE A 182 6.91 9.14 1.80
C PHE A 182 8.39 9.10 2.17
N PRO A 183 8.80 8.32 3.17
CA PRO A 183 10.14 8.35 3.73
C PRO A 183 11.13 7.50 2.92
N PHE A 184 11.57 8.02 1.79
CA PHE A 184 12.65 7.38 1.02
C PHE A 184 13.98 7.44 1.78
N ARG A 185 14.80 6.43 1.58
CA ARG A 185 16.19 6.42 2.05
C ARG A 185 16.94 7.58 1.39
N ARG A 186 17.66 8.36 2.20
CA ARG A 186 18.57 9.39 1.65
C ARG A 186 19.69 8.67 0.93
N GLU A 187 19.93 9.03 -0.33
CA GLU A 187 21.12 8.60 -1.04
C GLU A 187 22.31 9.17 -0.26
N THR A 188 23.09 8.27 0.35
CA THR A 188 24.40 8.65 0.86
C THR A 188 25.22 8.92 -0.38
N GLN A 189 25.53 10.19 -0.66
CA GLN A 189 26.53 10.52 -1.65
C GLN A 189 27.80 9.76 -1.25
N GLN A 190 28.10 8.70 -1.98
CA GLN A 190 29.41 8.10 -1.93
C GLN A 190 30.35 9.15 -2.57
N GLY A 191 31.13 9.83 -1.70
CA GLY A 191 32.23 10.66 -2.12
C GLY A 191 33.40 9.80 -2.64
#